data_36f2b0a121262f6cc35c6a75c4e90e56
#
_entry.id   36f2b0a121262f6cc35c6a75c4e90e56
#
_cell.length_a   1.000
_cell.length_b   1.000
_cell.length_c   1.000
_cell.angle_alpha   90.00
_cell.angle_beta   90.00
_cell.angle_gamma   90.00
#
_symmetry.space_group_name_H-M   'P 1'
#
loop_
_entity.id
_entity.type
_entity.pdbx_description
1 polymer ?
#
loop_
_entity_poly.entity_id
_entity_poly.type
_entity_poly.pdbx_seq_one_letter_code
_entity_poly.pdbx_strand_id
1 'polypeptide(L)'
;MDPYKIIVKPHVTEKTMNLIDQNNELAFVVRRTSTKAQIKKAFEQLYDQEVARVNTHITSKGVKLAYVKLVEEGEAEDVAVKFIVFSVTWGLTIIL
;
A
#
# COMPACT_ATOMS: atom_id res chain seq x y z
N MET A 1 15.50 0.28 -10.62
CA MET A 1 14.72 0.89 -9.53
C MET A 1 14.37 -0.17 -8.50
N ASP A 2 14.61 0.11 -7.24
CA ASP A 2 14.27 -0.81 -6.17
C ASP A 2 12.89 -0.46 -5.62
N PRO A 3 11.86 -1.30 -5.84
CA PRO A 3 10.51 -1.00 -5.38
C PRO A 3 10.40 -0.87 -3.86
N TYR A 4 11.24 -1.55 -3.09
CA TYR A 4 11.23 -1.43 -1.64
C TYR A 4 11.75 -0.09 -1.13
N LYS A 5 12.49 0.65 -1.95
CA LYS A 5 12.93 2.01 -1.61
C LYS A 5 11.84 3.04 -1.87
N ILE A 6 10.86 2.70 -2.71
CA ILE A 6 9.76 3.60 -3.05
C ILE A 6 8.58 3.34 -2.13
N ILE A 7 8.15 2.09 -2.00
CA ILE A 7 7.07 1.69 -1.11
C ILE A 7 7.71 1.21 0.19
N VAL A 8 7.59 2.02 1.24
CA VAL A 8 8.26 1.77 2.52
C VAL A 8 7.53 0.73 3.35
N LYS A 9 6.22 0.95 3.56
CA LYS A 9 5.39 0.05 4.36
C LYS A 9 3.92 0.30 4.09
N PRO A 10 3.04 -0.68 4.37
CA PRO A 10 1.60 -0.43 4.30
C PRO A 10 1.16 0.52 5.41
N HIS A 11 0.20 1.37 5.10
CA HIS A 11 -0.42 2.27 6.07
C HIS A 11 -1.77 1.68 6.47
N VAL A 12 -1.84 1.06 7.64
CA VAL A 12 -3.02 0.33 8.08
C VAL A 12 -3.70 1.09 9.21
N THR A 13 -4.89 1.62 8.91
CA THR A 13 -5.77 2.26 9.88
C THR A 13 -7.18 1.75 9.60
N GLU A 14 -8.12 2.06 10.49
CA GLU A 14 -9.51 1.71 10.28
C GLU A 14 -10.03 2.30 8.96
N LYS A 15 -9.68 3.56 8.68
CA LYS A 15 -10.08 4.22 7.44
C LYS A 15 -9.50 3.53 6.21
N THR A 16 -8.22 3.16 6.23
CA THR A 16 -7.59 2.51 5.08
C THR A 16 -8.12 1.08 4.88
N MET A 17 -8.46 0.39 5.95
CA MET A 17 -9.10 -0.92 5.86
C MET A 17 -10.46 -0.83 5.19
N ASN A 18 -11.24 0.22 5.51
CA ASN A 18 -12.51 0.47 4.84
C ASN A 18 -12.35 0.77 3.35
N LEU A 19 -11.28 1.47 2.97
CA LEU A 19 -10.98 1.75 1.57
C LEU A 19 -10.66 0.47 0.78
N ILE A 20 -10.00 -0.49 1.40
CA ILE A 20 -9.73 -1.79 0.78
C ILE A 20 -11.05 -2.48 0.42
N ASP A 21 -11.99 -2.47 1.35
CA ASP A 21 -13.26 -3.16 1.20
C ASP A 21 -14.22 -2.41 0.26
N GLN A 22 -14.30 -1.09 0.38
CA GLN A 22 -15.29 -0.29 -0.33
C GLN A 22 -14.82 0.23 -1.68
N ASN A 23 -13.55 0.60 -1.79
CA ASN A 23 -13.02 1.28 -2.97
C ASN A 23 -11.94 0.49 -3.72
N ASN A 24 -11.59 -0.70 -3.24
CA ASN A 24 -10.51 -1.49 -3.83
C ASN A 24 -9.19 -0.70 -3.87
N GLU A 25 -8.94 0.08 -2.82
CA GLU A 25 -7.76 0.92 -2.67
C GLU A 25 -6.90 0.47 -1.49
N LEU A 26 -5.58 0.51 -1.71
CA LEU A 26 -4.59 0.23 -0.67
C LEU A 26 -3.81 1.50 -0.36
N ALA A 27 -3.44 1.68 0.90
CA ALA A 27 -2.64 2.83 1.31
C ALA A 27 -1.25 2.38 1.76
N PHE A 28 -0.24 3.11 1.30
CA PHE A 28 1.16 2.84 1.63
C PHE A 28 1.86 4.13 2.03
N VAL A 29 2.82 3.98 2.95
CA VAL A 29 3.81 5.02 3.19
C VAL A 29 4.86 4.87 2.09
N VAL A 30 5.11 5.94 1.36
CA VAL A 30 6.04 5.93 0.24
C VAL A 30 7.14 6.95 0.46
N ARG A 31 8.22 6.81 -0.29
CA ARG A 31 9.31 7.78 -0.27
C ARG A 31 8.79 9.14 -0.71
N ARG A 32 9.11 10.18 0.07
CA ARG A 32 8.57 11.53 -0.15
C ARG A 32 8.85 12.10 -1.54
N THR A 33 9.98 11.74 -2.12
CA THR A 33 10.41 12.24 -3.43
C THR A 33 9.89 11.40 -4.60
N SER A 34 9.18 10.30 -4.33
CA SER A 34 8.69 9.44 -5.40
C SER A 34 7.50 10.07 -6.12
N THR A 35 7.40 9.79 -7.42
CA THR A 35 6.29 10.24 -8.26
C THR A 35 5.20 9.17 -8.31
N LYS A 36 3.99 9.57 -8.75
CA LYS A 36 2.89 8.62 -8.94
C LYS A 36 3.26 7.49 -9.91
N ALA A 37 3.99 7.81 -10.98
CA ALA A 37 4.42 6.83 -11.95
C ALA A 37 5.40 5.82 -11.33
N GLN A 38 6.32 6.29 -10.51
CA GLN A 38 7.27 5.43 -9.80
C GLN A 38 6.55 4.53 -8.80
N ILE A 39 5.59 5.08 -8.07
CA ILE A 39 4.79 4.32 -7.08
C ILE A 39 4.00 3.21 -7.78
N LYS A 40 3.33 3.55 -8.88
CA LYS A 40 2.58 2.57 -9.68
C LYS A 40 3.47 1.43 -10.14
N LYS A 41 4.61 1.75 -10.71
CA LYS A 41 5.56 0.77 -11.23
C LYS A 41 6.11 -0.12 -10.12
N ALA A 42 6.47 0.49 -8.98
CA ALA A 42 6.97 -0.24 -7.82
C ALA A 42 5.93 -1.22 -7.27
N PHE A 43 4.69 -0.77 -7.16
CA PHE A 43 3.60 -1.61 -6.69
C PHE A 43 3.36 -2.79 -7.64
N GLU A 44 3.32 -2.54 -8.94
CA GLU A 44 3.14 -3.60 -9.94
C GLU A 44 4.26 -4.63 -9.91
N GLN A 45 5.49 -4.20 -9.63
CA GLN A 45 6.61 -5.11 -9.49
C GLN A 45 6.54 -5.96 -8.23
N LEU A 46 6.06 -5.38 -7.11
CA LEU A 46 6.01 -6.08 -5.83
C LEU A 46 4.85 -7.07 -5.74
N TYR A 47 3.70 -6.71 -6.26
CA TYR A 47 2.47 -7.47 -6.06
C TYR A 47 1.89 -8.09 -7.33
N ASP A 48 2.47 -7.77 -8.49
CA ASP A 48 2.04 -8.30 -9.78
C ASP A 48 0.54 -8.05 -10.05
N GLN A 49 0.07 -6.85 -9.67
CA GLN A 49 -1.32 -6.45 -9.86
C GLN A 49 -1.37 -5.16 -10.67
N GLU A 50 -2.36 -5.07 -11.57
CA GLU A 50 -2.56 -3.89 -12.40
C GLU A 50 -3.19 -2.76 -11.59
N VAL A 51 -2.60 -1.57 -11.69
CA VAL A 51 -3.02 -0.38 -10.94
C VAL A 51 -3.86 0.52 -11.83
N ALA A 52 -5.07 0.86 -11.37
CA ALA A 52 -5.96 1.78 -12.07
C ALA A 52 -5.52 3.23 -11.90
N ARG A 53 -5.17 3.62 -10.67
CA ARG A 53 -4.69 4.97 -10.39
C ARG A 53 -3.92 5.01 -9.08
N VAL A 54 -3.12 6.07 -8.92
CA VAL A 54 -2.40 6.35 -7.68
C VAL A 54 -2.70 7.80 -7.29
N ASN A 55 -3.18 7.99 -6.06
CA ASN A 55 -3.34 9.30 -5.45
C ASN A 55 -2.31 9.44 -4.34
N THR A 56 -1.75 10.63 -4.18
CA THR A 56 -0.76 10.88 -3.13
C THR A 56 -1.21 12.02 -2.23
N HIS A 57 -0.79 11.96 -0.98
CA HIS A 57 -1.10 12.95 0.03
C HIS A 57 0.08 13.07 0.99
N ILE A 58 0.48 14.30 1.31
CA ILE A 58 1.53 14.53 2.30
C ILE A 58 0.85 14.98 3.59
N THR A 59 1.10 14.25 4.67
CA THR A 59 0.53 14.56 5.98
C THR A 59 1.23 15.76 6.60
N SER A 60 0.62 16.30 7.67
CA SER A 60 1.22 17.40 8.43
C SER A 60 2.58 17.06 9.03
N LYS A 61 2.86 15.78 9.22
CA LYS A 61 4.16 15.30 9.72
C LYS A 61 5.20 15.10 8.62
N GLY A 62 4.86 15.42 7.36
CA GLY A 62 5.77 15.29 6.24
C GLY A 62 5.85 13.87 5.66
N VAL A 63 4.97 12.98 6.08
CA VAL A 63 4.91 11.61 5.54
C VAL A 63 4.06 11.59 4.29
N LYS A 64 4.58 11.00 3.21
CA LYS A 64 3.84 10.87 1.96
C LYS A 64 3.10 9.54 1.96
N LEU A 65 1.80 9.60 1.76
CA LEU A 65 0.93 8.45 1.63
C LEU A 65 0.52 8.29 0.18
N ALA A 66 0.47 7.06 -0.30
CA ALA A 66 -0.02 6.74 -1.63
C ALA A 66 -1.24 5.84 -1.51
N TYR A 67 -2.31 6.22 -2.18
CA TYR A 67 -3.54 5.43 -2.27
C TYR A 67 -3.57 4.80 -3.65
N VAL A 68 -3.42 3.48 -3.69
CA VAL A 68 -3.32 2.71 -4.93
C VAL A 68 -4.64 2.01 -5.18
N LYS A 69 -5.33 2.38 -6.26
CA LYS A 69 -6.57 1.73 -6.67
C LYS A 69 -6.25 0.67 -7.72
N LEU A 70 -6.74 -0.55 -7.50
CA LEU A 70 -6.52 -1.66 -8.42
C LEU A 70 -7.62 -1.74 -9.46
N VAL A 71 -7.29 -2.31 -10.61
CA VAL A 71 -8.21 -2.45 -11.73
C VAL A 71 -9.29 -3.48 -11.43
N GLU A 72 -8.90 -4.65 -10.92
CA GLU A 72 -9.83 -5.74 -10.65
C GLU A 72 -10.40 -5.63 -9.25
N GLU A 73 -11.73 -5.73 -9.13
CA GLU A 73 -12.40 -5.71 -7.83
C GLU A 73 -11.98 -6.91 -6.99
N GLY A 74 -11.81 -6.67 -5.69
CA GLY A 74 -11.41 -7.70 -4.75
C GLY A 74 -9.91 -7.94 -4.66
N GLU A 75 -9.12 -7.45 -5.60
CA GLU A 75 -7.67 -7.66 -5.59
C GLU A 75 -6.98 -6.90 -4.47
N ALA A 76 -7.49 -5.74 -4.09
CA ALA A 76 -6.95 -4.99 -2.95
C ALA A 76 -7.06 -5.80 -1.66
N GLU A 77 -8.16 -6.51 -1.48
CA GLU A 77 -8.36 -7.39 -0.33
C GLU A 77 -7.34 -8.54 -0.34
N ASP A 78 -7.13 -9.17 -1.50
CA ASP A 78 -6.16 -10.26 -1.64
C ASP A 78 -4.74 -9.80 -1.34
N VAL A 79 -4.35 -8.64 -1.85
CA VAL A 79 -3.04 -8.06 -1.57
C VAL A 79 -2.91 -7.69 -0.10
N ALA A 80 -3.96 -7.10 0.48
CA ALA A 80 -3.99 -6.72 1.89
C ALA A 80 -3.81 -7.94 2.80
N VAL A 81 -4.47 -9.06 2.48
CA VAL A 81 -4.31 -10.29 3.25
C VAL A 81 -2.85 -10.73 3.27
N LYS A 82 -2.16 -10.64 2.14
CA LYS A 82 -0.75 -11.03 2.04
C LYS A 82 0.13 -10.25 3.02
N PHE A 83 0.02 -8.92 3.05
CA PHE A 83 0.89 -8.16 3.94
C PHE A 83 0.35 -8.07 5.38
N ILE A 84 -0.95 -8.18 5.60
CA ILE A 84 -1.53 -8.23 6.95
C ILE A 84 -1.12 -9.53 7.64
N VAL A 85 -1.21 -10.66 6.95
CA VAL A 85 -0.77 -11.96 7.48
C VAL A 85 0.71 -11.92 7.84
N PHE A 86 1.53 -11.33 6.98
CA PHE A 86 2.95 -11.16 7.24
C PHE A 86 3.19 -10.29 8.49
N SER A 87 2.48 -9.17 8.59
CA SER A 87 2.59 -8.26 9.74
C SER A 87 2.12 -8.90 11.03
N VAL A 88 1.04 -9.66 10.98
CA VAL A 88 0.50 -10.39 12.15
C VAL A 88 1.50 -11.45 12.62
N THR A 89 2.11 -12.17 11.70
CA THR A 89 3.11 -13.17 12.03
C THR A 89 4.29 -12.53 12.78
N TRP A 90 4.77 -11.40 12.31
CA TRP A 90 5.82 -10.65 13.00
C TRP A 90 5.34 -10.09 14.33
N GLY A 91 4.11 -9.61 14.38
CA GLY A 91 3.51 -9.10 15.62
C GLY A 91 3.36 -10.17 16.68
N LEU A 92 2.93 -11.36 16.29
CA LEU A 92 2.82 -12.49 17.21
C LEU A 92 4.18 -12.91 17.77
N THR A 93 5.21 -12.87 16.93
CA THR A 93 6.55 -13.16 17.36
C THR A 93 7.04 -12.16 18.41
N ILE A 94 6.67 -10.91 18.26
CA ILE A 94 7.04 -9.85 19.21
C ILE A 94 6.27 -9.99 20.53
N ILE A 95 4.99 -10.34 20.45
CA ILE A 95 4.13 -10.46 21.63
C ILE A 95 4.47 -11.71 22.44
N LEU A 96 4.77 -12.78 21.78
CA LEU A 96 5.10 -14.04 22.42
C LEU A 96 6.56 -14.12 22.84
#